data_997a584b476b0bf21e42ee52f15fae1a
#
_entry.id   997a584b476b0bf21e42ee52f15fae1a
#
_cell.length_a   1.000
_cell.length_b   1.000
_cell.length_c   1.000
_cell.angle_alpha   90.00
_cell.angle_beta   90.00
_cell.angle_gamma   90.00
#
_symmetry.space_group_name_H-M   'P 1'
#
loop_
_entity.id
_entity.type
_entity.pdbx_description
1 polymer ?
#
loop_
_entity_poly.entity_id
_entity_poly.type
_entity_poly.pdbx_seq_one_letter_code
_entity_poly.pdbx_strand_id
1 'polypeptide(L)'
;MRSLLWGVVFGVSAAVSAMPSVGADEIGPDGHLLMPVADEEAFEGQAAGCCDELDADCPSRRFYITGIIGASFGTLQSGGLNSEGNFPNTGRATDSLLTAGAAVGMAFDRANGLLRLEVEGRGRDALQGSTNSFEPPTPSYFYSVRAADGWSVMSNVWRDWYLTERLGFYGGGGIGAGGYRLTVNDTVVSGYGHMGSFAWQAGTGTTYQLTKRTTIDLGYRFFDTVSDSLPLTALGSGGIPAGNYQSNFYASELLLSVRIYEPFRSRSVR
;
A
#
# COMPACT_ATOMS: atom_id res chain seq x y z
N MET A 1 -24.44 18.77 23.68
CA MET A 1 -23.33 19.41 22.94
C MET A 1 -23.18 18.67 21.63
N ARG A 2 -23.51 19.33 20.51
CA ARG A 2 -23.52 18.72 19.16
C ARG A 2 -22.13 18.85 18.57
N SER A 3 -21.44 17.73 18.31
CA SER A 3 -20.20 17.68 17.56
C SER A 3 -20.50 17.62 16.06
N LEU A 4 -20.10 18.66 15.35
CA LEU A 4 -20.10 18.73 13.89
C LEU A 4 -19.01 17.81 13.33
N LEU A 5 -19.42 16.73 12.67
CA LEU A 5 -18.56 15.94 11.78
C LEU A 5 -18.41 16.66 10.45
N TRP A 6 -17.22 17.15 10.16
CA TRP A 6 -16.83 17.60 8.82
C TRP A 6 -16.37 16.35 8.03
N GLY A 7 -17.25 15.89 7.14
CA GLY A 7 -16.89 14.90 6.12
C GLY A 7 -16.17 15.60 4.98
N VAL A 8 -14.86 15.39 4.85
CA VAL A 8 -14.12 15.75 3.64
C VAL A 8 -14.30 14.62 2.64
N VAL A 9 -15.20 14.83 1.70
CA VAL A 9 -15.38 13.96 0.53
C VAL A 9 -14.34 14.39 -0.51
N PHE A 10 -13.27 13.61 -0.68
CA PHE A 10 -12.41 13.72 -1.85
C PHE A 10 -13.11 13.07 -3.04
N GLY A 11 -13.73 13.90 -3.87
CA GLY A 11 -14.25 13.48 -5.17
C GLY A 11 -13.07 13.24 -6.12
N VAL A 12 -12.77 11.98 -6.40
CA VAL A 12 -11.92 11.61 -7.53
C VAL A 12 -12.79 11.69 -8.78
N SER A 13 -12.75 12.83 -9.47
CA SER A 13 -13.30 12.96 -10.82
C SER A 13 -12.41 12.18 -11.78
N ALA A 14 -12.85 10.99 -12.18
CA ALA A 14 -12.29 10.29 -13.32
C ALA A 14 -12.65 11.10 -14.58
N ALA A 15 -11.67 11.79 -15.15
CA ALA A 15 -11.77 12.36 -16.48
C ALA A 15 -11.81 11.19 -17.49
N VAL A 16 -12.99 10.83 -17.92
CA VAL A 16 -13.19 9.97 -19.07
C VAL A 16 -12.86 10.82 -20.28
N SER A 17 -11.65 10.66 -20.81
CA SER A 17 -11.28 11.23 -22.11
C SER A 17 -12.14 10.57 -23.18
N ALA A 18 -12.94 11.38 -23.88
CA ALA A 18 -13.72 10.96 -25.02
C ALA A 18 -12.79 10.37 -26.08
N MET A 19 -13.05 9.12 -26.46
CA MET A 19 -12.45 8.51 -27.64
C MET A 19 -12.92 9.29 -28.88
N PRO A 20 -12.01 9.62 -29.81
CA PRO A 20 -12.42 10.20 -31.07
C PRO A 20 -13.29 9.18 -31.83
N SER A 21 -14.42 9.64 -32.32
CA SER A 21 -15.30 8.88 -33.19
C SER A 21 -14.54 8.49 -34.46
N VAL A 22 -14.40 7.18 -34.68
CA VAL A 22 -13.92 6.63 -35.95
C VAL A 22 -14.94 7.01 -37.01
N GLY A 23 -14.50 7.84 -37.95
CA GLY A 23 -15.28 8.21 -39.12
C GLY A 23 -15.59 6.97 -39.99
N ALA A 24 -16.82 6.93 -40.49
CA ALA A 24 -17.34 5.85 -41.34
C ALA A 24 -16.63 5.80 -42.69
N ASP A 25 -16.20 4.59 -43.02
CA ASP A 25 -16.18 3.97 -44.35
C ASP A 25 -15.74 4.76 -45.60
N GLU A 26 -14.50 4.56 -45.98
CA GLU A 26 -14.16 4.50 -47.42
C GLU A 26 -13.90 3.03 -47.79
N ILE A 27 -14.93 2.40 -48.37
CA ILE A 27 -14.79 1.10 -49.03
C ILE A 27 -14.30 1.38 -50.44
N GLY A 28 -13.09 0.93 -50.76
CA GLY A 28 -12.56 0.99 -52.14
C GLY A 28 -13.40 0.13 -53.10
N PRO A 29 -13.31 0.39 -54.43
CA PRO A 29 -14.14 -0.25 -55.41
C PRO A 29 -13.95 -1.78 -55.53
N ASP A 30 -12.97 -2.35 -54.87
CA ASP A 30 -12.65 -3.80 -54.90
C ASP A 30 -13.06 -4.56 -53.63
N GLY A 31 -13.80 -3.94 -52.70
CA GLY A 31 -14.38 -4.62 -51.56
C GLY A 31 -13.34 -5.06 -50.49
N HIS A 32 -12.07 -4.64 -50.57
CA HIS A 32 -11.07 -4.90 -49.58
C HIS A 32 -10.95 -3.72 -48.61
N LEU A 33 -11.09 -4.02 -47.31
CA LEU A 33 -10.85 -3.08 -46.23
C LEU A 33 -9.35 -2.66 -46.31
N LEU A 34 -9.08 -1.43 -46.75
CA LEU A 34 -7.75 -0.85 -46.68
C LEU A 34 -7.49 -0.56 -45.18
N MET A 35 -6.83 -1.46 -44.50
CA MET A 35 -6.24 -1.13 -43.21
C MET A 35 -5.24 0.00 -43.47
N PRO A 36 -5.29 1.12 -42.74
CA PRO A 36 -4.24 2.11 -42.80
C PRO A 36 -2.95 1.41 -42.35
N VAL A 37 -2.00 1.29 -43.29
CA VAL A 37 -0.61 0.96 -42.96
C VAL A 37 -0.16 2.10 -42.08
N ALA A 38 -0.03 1.84 -40.79
CA ALA A 38 0.59 2.79 -39.89
C ALA A 38 2.00 3.01 -40.43
N ASP A 39 2.26 4.24 -40.84
CA ASP A 39 3.59 4.67 -41.23
C ASP A 39 4.55 4.37 -40.08
N GLU A 40 5.39 3.37 -40.29
CA GLU A 40 6.39 2.88 -39.33
C GLU A 40 7.48 3.94 -39.05
N GLU A 41 7.42 5.08 -39.73
CA GLU A 41 8.38 6.19 -39.58
C GLU A 41 8.01 7.21 -38.47
N ALA A 42 6.83 7.10 -37.84
CA ALA A 42 6.42 8.08 -36.80
C ALA A 42 6.84 7.69 -35.38
N PHE A 43 7.53 6.59 -35.16
CA PHE A 43 7.99 6.17 -33.83
C PHE A 43 9.50 6.28 -33.61
N GLU A 44 10.24 6.97 -34.51
CA GLU A 44 11.57 7.56 -34.20
C GLU A 44 11.44 8.86 -33.40
N GLY A 45 10.46 8.90 -32.48
CA GLY A 45 10.32 9.92 -31.47
C GLY A 45 11.33 9.65 -30.36
N GLN A 46 12.54 10.19 -30.54
CA GLN A 46 13.44 10.64 -29.47
C GLN A 46 13.40 9.76 -28.20
N ALA A 47 13.98 8.59 -28.25
CA ALA A 47 14.79 8.15 -27.14
C ALA A 47 15.83 9.28 -26.96
N ALA A 48 15.48 10.28 -26.12
CA ALA A 48 16.36 11.37 -25.79
C ALA A 48 17.65 10.75 -25.29
N GLY A 49 18.65 10.74 -26.18
CA GLY A 49 19.97 10.29 -25.91
C GLY A 49 20.54 11.14 -24.77
N CYS A 50 20.65 10.52 -23.64
CA CYS A 50 21.51 10.97 -22.56
C CYS A 50 22.67 10.02 -22.36
N CYS A 51 23.07 9.32 -23.40
CA CYS A 51 24.30 8.56 -23.40
C CYS A 51 24.85 8.61 -24.84
N ASP A 52 25.66 9.61 -25.14
CA ASP A 52 26.62 9.48 -26.22
C ASP A 52 27.45 8.22 -25.95
N GLU A 53 27.74 7.47 -26.99
CA GLU A 53 28.37 6.14 -27.00
C GLU A 53 29.75 6.08 -26.30
N LEU A 54 30.18 7.16 -25.67
CA LEU A 54 31.49 7.34 -25.00
C LEU A 54 31.39 7.52 -23.47
N ASP A 55 30.19 7.71 -22.89
CA ASP A 55 30.04 7.77 -21.43
C ASP A 55 29.60 6.41 -20.89
N ALA A 56 30.57 5.54 -20.62
CA ALA A 56 30.39 4.27 -19.91
C ALA A 56 29.84 4.42 -18.48
N ASP A 57 29.42 5.61 -18.08
CA ASP A 57 29.00 5.99 -16.73
C ASP A 57 27.51 6.38 -16.61
N CYS A 58 26.70 6.15 -17.65
CA CYS A 58 25.27 6.40 -17.57
C CYS A 58 24.52 5.13 -17.09
N PRO A 59 24.30 4.91 -15.78
CA PRO A 59 23.60 3.72 -15.34
C PRO A 59 22.13 3.85 -15.72
N SER A 60 21.67 3.05 -16.67
CA SER A 60 20.26 2.89 -17.01
C SER A 60 19.43 2.38 -15.82
N ARG A 61 20.10 1.99 -14.75
CA ARG A 61 19.51 1.52 -13.48
C ARG A 61 20.37 1.94 -12.30
N ARG A 62 19.71 2.35 -11.20
CA ARG A 62 20.36 2.76 -9.95
C ARG A 62 19.81 1.95 -8.80
N PHE A 63 20.69 1.36 -8.01
CA PHE A 63 20.32 0.73 -6.76
C PHE A 63 20.10 1.79 -5.67
N TYR A 64 19.15 1.57 -4.76
CA TYR A 64 18.90 2.46 -3.64
C TYR A 64 18.47 1.73 -2.37
N ILE A 65 18.66 2.40 -1.24
CA ILE A 65 18.10 2.03 0.05
C ILE A 65 17.21 3.18 0.54
N THR A 66 16.17 2.83 1.31
CA THR A 66 15.23 3.82 1.86
C THR A 66 15.02 3.53 3.35
N GLY A 67 15.12 4.56 4.19
CA GLY A 67 14.60 4.54 5.56
C GLY A 67 13.23 5.19 5.60
N ILE A 68 12.29 4.63 6.34
CA ILE A 68 10.87 5.03 6.37
C ILE A 68 10.45 5.21 7.82
N ILE A 69 9.75 6.30 8.13
CA ILE A 69 9.09 6.55 9.41
C ILE A 69 7.75 7.25 9.16
N GLY A 70 6.76 7.05 10.03
CA GLY A 70 5.50 7.76 9.87
C GLY A 70 4.46 7.42 10.92
N ALA A 71 3.29 8.02 10.73
CA ALA A 71 2.07 7.77 11.49
C ALA A 71 1.14 6.86 10.69
N SER A 72 0.62 5.84 11.33
CA SER A 72 -0.33 4.87 10.79
C SER A 72 -1.62 4.95 11.59
N PHE A 73 -2.73 5.23 10.92
CA PHE A 73 -4.08 5.17 11.49
C PHE A 73 -4.63 3.80 11.18
N GLY A 74 -4.32 2.86 12.08
CA GLY A 74 -4.67 1.45 11.93
C GLY A 74 -6.07 1.16 12.42
N THR A 75 -6.79 0.32 11.70
CA THR A 75 -8.11 -0.18 12.08
C THR A 75 -8.11 -1.70 12.00
N LEU A 76 -8.46 -2.32 13.12
CA LEU A 76 -8.79 -3.72 13.20
C LEU A 76 -10.30 -3.86 13.05
N GLN A 77 -10.75 -4.45 11.97
CA GLN A 77 -12.16 -4.73 11.74
C GLN A 77 -12.42 -6.20 12.02
N SER A 78 -13.37 -6.50 12.91
CA SER A 78 -13.78 -7.87 13.17
C SER A 78 -14.98 -8.28 12.31
N GLY A 79 -14.86 -9.44 11.68
CA GLY A 79 -15.87 -10.03 10.79
C GLY A 79 -16.83 -11.01 11.48
N GLY A 80 -16.73 -11.17 12.79
CA GLY A 80 -17.65 -12.01 13.56
C GLY A 80 -16.98 -13.14 14.35
N LEU A 81 -17.71 -13.64 15.32
CA LEU A 81 -17.45 -14.90 15.99
C LEU A 81 -18.15 -16.00 15.22
N ASN A 82 -17.37 -16.89 14.61
CA ASN A 82 -17.92 -17.99 13.83
C ASN A 82 -17.94 -19.25 14.68
N SER A 83 -18.90 -19.37 15.60
CA SER A 83 -19.17 -20.65 16.24
C SER A 83 -20.16 -21.51 15.45
N GLU A 84 -21.07 -20.91 14.71
CA GLU A 84 -22.03 -21.60 13.80
C GLU A 84 -22.66 -20.61 12.80
N GLY A 85 -21.81 -19.80 12.18
CA GLY A 85 -22.11 -19.30 10.83
C GLY A 85 -22.97 -18.08 10.67
N ASN A 86 -23.29 -17.20 11.63
CA ASN A 86 -24.14 -16.05 11.27
C ASN A 86 -24.10 -14.81 12.16
N PHE A 87 -22.98 -14.46 12.77
CA PHE A 87 -22.96 -13.19 13.51
C PHE A 87 -22.17 -12.14 12.75
N PRO A 88 -22.82 -11.15 12.13
CA PRO A 88 -22.13 -10.00 11.56
C PRO A 88 -21.55 -9.18 12.72
N ASN A 89 -20.31 -9.45 13.09
CA ASN A 89 -19.59 -8.59 14.00
C ASN A 89 -19.10 -7.38 13.19
N THR A 90 -19.65 -6.22 13.48
CA THR A 90 -19.31 -4.96 12.82
C THR A 90 -18.36 -4.11 13.68
N GLY A 91 -17.74 -4.72 14.68
CA GLY A 91 -16.82 -4.01 15.57
C GLY A 91 -15.58 -3.50 14.85
N ARG A 92 -15.18 -2.28 15.17
CA ARG A 92 -13.94 -1.65 14.69
C ARG A 92 -13.17 -1.08 15.87
N ALA A 93 -11.89 -1.43 15.95
CA ALA A 93 -10.95 -0.78 16.85
C ALA A 93 -9.96 0.02 16.00
N THR A 94 -9.91 1.34 16.20
CA THR A 94 -9.02 2.24 15.47
C THR A 94 -8.09 2.93 16.43
N ASP A 95 -6.81 3.00 16.09
CA ASP A 95 -5.79 3.65 16.89
C ASP A 95 -4.74 4.31 15.99
N SER A 96 -4.00 5.27 16.56
CA SER A 96 -2.88 5.93 15.90
C SER A 96 -1.58 5.28 16.34
N LEU A 97 -0.82 4.76 15.38
CA LEU A 97 0.37 3.95 15.59
C LEU A 97 1.59 4.64 15.00
N LEU A 98 2.73 4.48 15.63
CA LEU A 98 4.00 4.75 14.98
C LEU A 98 4.33 3.59 14.03
N THR A 99 4.83 3.92 12.83
CA THR A 99 5.37 2.94 11.89
C THR A 99 6.78 3.31 11.47
N ALA A 100 7.63 2.31 11.35
CA ALA A 100 9.00 2.49 10.86
C ALA A 100 9.43 1.29 10.03
N GLY A 101 10.33 1.52 9.08
CA GLY A 101 10.80 0.46 8.20
C GLY A 101 11.94 0.87 7.29
N ALA A 102 12.27 -0.04 6.41
CA ALA A 102 13.28 0.18 5.38
C ALA A 102 12.90 -0.54 4.09
N ALA A 103 13.45 -0.07 2.98
CA ALA A 103 13.31 -0.72 1.69
C ALA A 103 14.65 -0.73 0.94
N VAL A 104 14.78 -1.73 0.07
CA VAL A 104 15.85 -1.82 -0.92
C VAL A 104 15.23 -1.94 -2.30
N GLY A 105 15.82 -1.28 -3.29
CA GLY A 105 15.21 -1.29 -4.61
C GLY A 105 16.14 -0.90 -5.73
N MET A 106 15.59 -0.96 -6.93
CA MET A 106 16.20 -0.53 -8.17
C MET A 106 15.32 0.51 -8.84
N ALA A 107 15.92 1.59 -9.32
CA ALA A 107 15.28 2.63 -10.10
C ALA A 107 15.77 2.55 -11.54
N PHE A 108 14.85 2.59 -12.47
CA PHE A 108 15.07 2.56 -13.92
C PHE A 108 14.65 3.90 -14.49
N ASP A 109 15.53 4.53 -15.24
CA ASP A 109 15.23 5.79 -15.91
C ASP A 109 14.11 5.59 -16.95
N ARG A 110 13.18 6.53 -17.00
CA ARG A 110 12.04 6.58 -17.93
C ARG A 110 11.82 8.02 -18.38
N ALA A 111 11.15 8.19 -19.48
CA ALA A 111 10.75 9.53 -19.91
C ALA A 111 10.07 10.27 -18.76
N ASN A 112 10.61 11.44 -18.40
CA ASN A 112 10.12 12.31 -17.33
C ASN A 112 10.00 11.64 -15.95
N GLY A 113 10.98 10.81 -15.54
CA GLY A 113 11.00 10.27 -14.18
C GLY A 113 11.61 8.89 -14.05
N LEU A 114 11.20 8.13 -13.02
CA LEU A 114 11.75 6.81 -12.68
C LEU A 114 10.65 5.76 -12.57
N LEU A 115 10.95 4.53 -12.95
CA LEU A 115 10.22 3.35 -12.52
C LEU A 115 11.04 2.68 -11.41
N ARG A 116 10.43 2.42 -10.25
CA ARG A 116 11.09 1.81 -9.11
C ARG A 116 10.46 0.46 -8.78
N LEU A 117 11.33 -0.52 -8.55
CA LEU A 117 10.96 -1.81 -7.98
C LEU A 117 11.65 -1.91 -6.63
N GLU A 118 10.91 -2.23 -5.58
CA GLU A 118 11.48 -2.33 -4.24
C GLU A 118 10.88 -3.45 -3.42
N VAL A 119 11.67 -3.96 -2.46
CA VAL A 119 11.21 -4.79 -1.36
C VAL A 119 11.31 -3.98 -0.09
N GLU A 120 10.21 -3.90 0.64
CA GLU A 120 10.04 -3.09 1.83
C GLU A 120 9.67 -3.96 3.01
N GLY A 121 10.31 -3.73 4.17
CA GLY A 121 9.92 -4.27 5.47
C GLY A 121 9.51 -3.15 6.41
N ARG A 122 8.36 -3.28 7.07
CA ARG A 122 7.87 -2.30 8.07
C ARG A 122 7.36 -2.96 9.34
N GLY A 123 7.61 -2.30 10.46
CA GLY A 123 7.00 -2.57 11.76
C GLY A 123 5.97 -1.49 12.12
N ARG A 124 4.98 -1.88 12.90
CA ARG A 124 3.95 -0.99 13.46
C ARG A 124 3.84 -1.22 14.96
N ASP A 125 3.58 -0.15 15.68
CA ASP A 125 3.29 -0.22 17.11
C ASP A 125 1.98 -0.95 17.40
N ALA A 126 1.69 -1.20 18.67
CA ALA A 126 0.52 -1.95 19.09
C ALA A 126 -0.76 -1.13 18.99
N LEU A 127 -1.76 -1.68 18.31
CA LEU A 127 -3.13 -1.20 18.32
C LEU A 127 -3.87 -1.77 19.53
N GLN A 128 -4.59 -0.93 20.26
CA GLN A 128 -5.46 -1.33 21.36
C GLN A 128 -6.85 -0.73 21.19
N GLY A 129 -7.86 -1.52 21.52
CA GLY A 129 -9.25 -1.05 21.43
C GLY A 129 -10.24 -2.06 21.94
N SER A 130 -11.51 -1.75 21.72
CA SER A 130 -12.61 -2.68 21.99
C SER A 130 -13.44 -2.84 20.73
N THR A 131 -13.84 -4.07 20.46
CA THR A 131 -14.82 -4.39 19.44
C THR A 131 -16.07 -4.93 20.13
N ASN A 132 -17.23 -4.74 19.54
CA ASN A 132 -18.49 -5.28 20.07
C ASN A 132 -19.08 -6.27 19.06
N SER A 133 -19.71 -7.31 19.59
CA SER A 133 -20.57 -8.19 18.81
C SER A 133 -22.01 -7.94 19.21
N PHE A 134 -22.88 -7.86 18.22
CA PHE A 134 -24.31 -7.68 18.43
C PHE A 134 -25.04 -8.92 17.95
N GLU A 135 -25.72 -9.60 18.87
CA GLU A 135 -26.57 -10.75 18.58
C GLU A 135 -27.99 -10.51 19.18
N PRO A 136 -28.99 -10.15 18.37
CA PRO A 136 -30.37 -10.07 18.88
C PRO A 136 -30.90 -11.48 19.23
N PRO A 137 -31.59 -11.68 20.36
CA PRO A 137 -32.02 -10.70 21.37
C PRO A 137 -31.04 -10.50 22.53
N THR A 138 -29.83 -11.04 22.46
CA THR A 138 -28.83 -10.96 23.53
C THR A 138 -28.17 -9.60 23.62
N PRO A 139 -27.67 -9.17 24.79
CA PRO A 139 -26.94 -7.94 24.93
C PRO A 139 -25.60 -8.00 24.14
N SER A 140 -25.14 -6.86 23.64
CA SER A 140 -23.85 -6.74 22.99
C SER A 140 -22.71 -7.16 23.91
N TYR A 141 -21.83 -8.04 23.43
CA TYR A 141 -20.61 -8.41 24.11
C TYR A 141 -19.47 -7.49 23.66
N PHE A 142 -18.67 -7.04 24.60
CA PHE A 142 -17.50 -6.19 24.34
C PHE A 142 -16.23 -7.03 24.48
N TYR A 143 -15.45 -7.08 23.43
CA TYR A 143 -14.14 -7.73 23.41
C TYR A 143 -13.06 -6.66 23.50
N SER A 144 -12.17 -6.80 24.48
CA SER A 144 -10.90 -6.07 24.46
C SER A 144 -9.97 -6.73 23.45
N VAL A 145 -9.50 -5.97 22.49
CA VAL A 145 -8.60 -6.45 21.43
C VAL A 145 -7.29 -5.69 21.47
N ARG A 146 -6.21 -6.44 21.31
CA ARG A 146 -4.87 -5.88 21.16
C ARG A 146 -4.15 -6.57 20.01
N ALA A 147 -3.78 -5.81 18.98
CA ALA A 147 -2.91 -6.24 17.90
C ALA A 147 -1.51 -5.65 18.14
N ALA A 148 -0.54 -6.47 18.45
CA ALA A 148 0.83 -6.08 18.75
C ALA A 148 1.80 -6.67 17.72
N ASP A 149 3.05 -6.17 17.70
CA ASP A 149 4.12 -6.66 16.83
C ASP A 149 3.70 -6.69 15.36
N GLY A 150 3.01 -5.62 14.92
CA GLY A 150 2.58 -5.48 13.53
C GLY A 150 3.78 -5.43 12.59
N TRP A 151 3.77 -6.25 11.54
CA TRP A 151 4.82 -6.30 10.54
C TRP A 151 4.23 -6.42 9.13
N SER A 152 5.00 -6.01 8.14
CA SER A 152 4.71 -6.30 6.73
C SER A 152 5.98 -6.41 5.90
N VAL A 153 5.96 -7.28 4.88
CA VAL A 153 6.97 -7.37 3.84
C VAL A 153 6.27 -7.27 2.49
N MET A 154 6.65 -6.26 1.71
CA MET A 154 5.94 -5.88 0.48
C MET A 154 6.90 -5.80 -0.71
N SER A 155 6.46 -6.28 -1.86
CA SER A 155 7.08 -6.03 -3.16
C SER A 155 6.30 -4.93 -3.85
N ASN A 156 6.95 -3.80 -4.12
CA ASN A 156 6.32 -2.58 -4.60
C ASN A 156 6.80 -2.20 -5.99
N VAL A 157 5.91 -1.58 -6.74
CA VAL A 157 6.19 -0.89 -8.00
C VAL A 157 5.73 0.56 -7.86
N TRP A 158 6.67 1.50 -8.04
CA TRP A 158 6.41 2.92 -7.96
C TRP A 158 6.79 3.59 -9.28
N ARG A 159 6.02 4.58 -9.69
CA ARG A 159 6.33 5.47 -10.80
C ARG A 159 6.52 6.87 -10.26
N ASP A 160 7.70 7.45 -10.48
CA ASP A 160 8.00 8.86 -10.18
C ASP A 160 7.85 9.69 -11.45
N TRP A 161 7.30 10.90 -11.32
CA TRP A 161 7.21 11.92 -12.37
C TRP A 161 7.83 13.21 -11.86
N TYR A 162 8.72 13.79 -12.65
CA TYR A 162 9.38 15.03 -12.30
C TYR A 162 8.55 16.23 -12.76
N LEU A 163 8.26 17.16 -11.84
CA LEU A 163 7.64 18.46 -12.13
C LEU A 163 8.68 19.52 -12.39
N THR A 164 9.80 19.44 -11.67
CA THR A 164 10.98 20.29 -11.81
C THR A 164 12.23 19.43 -11.65
N GLU A 165 13.41 20.02 -11.76
CA GLU A 165 14.68 19.32 -11.51
C GLU A 165 14.80 18.70 -10.10
N ARG A 166 14.05 19.23 -9.12
CA ARG A 166 14.14 18.77 -7.72
C ARG A 166 12.85 18.23 -7.15
N LEU A 167 11.71 18.66 -7.69
CA LEU A 167 10.40 18.31 -7.18
C LEU A 167 9.71 17.35 -8.15
N GLY A 168 9.13 16.31 -7.63
CA GLY A 168 8.30 15.37 -8.35
C GLY A 168 7.15 14.84 -7.49
N PHE A 169 6.37 13.99 -8.08
CA PHE A 169 5.37 13.18 -7.37
C PHE A 169 5.54 11.72 -7.78
N TYR A 170 5.01 10.84 -6.96
CA TYR A 170 5.01 9.41 -7.27
C TYR A 170 3.68 8.77 -6.96
N GLY A 171 3.42 7.65 -7.59
CA GLY A 171 2.27 6.80 -7.31
C GLY A 171 2.58 5.36 -7.64
N GLY A 172 1.84 4.46 -7.02
CA GLY A 172 2.02 3.04 -7.25
C GLY A 172 1.44 2.18 -6.15
N GLY A 173 1.94 0.96 -6.04
CA GLY A 173 1.47 0.01 -5.05
C GLY A 173 2.30 -1.25 -5.01
N GLY A 174 1.87 -2.19 -4.17
CA GLY A 174 2.55 -3.46 -4.01
C GLY A 174 1.69 -4.52 -3.36
N ILE A 175 2.22 -5.72 -3.38
CA ILE A 175 1.63 -6.91 -2.78
C ILE A 175 2.67 -7.59 -1.90
N GLY A 176 2.21 -8.36 -0.91
CA GLY A 176 3.10 -9.06 -0.01
C GLY A 176 2.37 -9.78 1.10
N ALA A 177 2.97 -9.79 2.28
CA ALA A 177 2.40 -10.38 3.48
C ALA A 177 2.49 -9.38 4.64
N GLY A 178 1.52 -9.44 5.53
CA GLY A 178 1.50 -8.70 6.77
C GLY A 178 0.89 -9.52 7.90
N GLY A 179 1.24 -9.16 9.12
CA GLY A 179 0.73 -9.89 10.26
C GLY A 179 0.91 -9.12 11.56
N TYR A 180 0.30 -9.66 12.60
CA TYR A 180 0.34 -9.12 13.96
C TYR A 180 0.05 -10.22 14.96
N ARG A 181 0.36 -9.97 16.21
CA ARG A 181 -0.02 -10.84 17.32
C ARG A 181 -1.32 -10.32 17.91
N LEU A 182 -2.39 -11.12 17.79
CA LEU A 182 -3.73 -10.77 18.26
C LEU A 182 -3.98 -11.37 19.64
N THR A 183 -4.48 -10.55 20.55
CA THR A 183 -5.02 -10.96 21.83
C THR A 183 -6.46 -10.46 21.92
N VAL A 184 -7.39 -11.36 22.16
CA VAL A 184 -8.81 -11.08 22.32
C VAL A 184 -9.25 -11.59 23.70
N ASN A 185 -9.84 -10.74 24.51
CA ASN A 185 -10.33 -11.10 25.84
C ASN A 185 -11.72 -10.53 26.08
N ASP A 186 -12.56 -11.36 26.66
CA ASP A 186 -13.85 -11.01 27.24
C ASP A 186 -14.00 -11.75 28.59
N THR A 187 -15.13 -11.57 29.25
CA THR A 187 -15.48 -12.25 30.52
C THR A 187 -15.67 -13.75 30.36
N VAL A 188 -16.00 -14.23 29.16
CA VAL A 188 -16.36 -15.62 28.85
C VAL A 188 -15.36 -16.33 27.93
N VAL A 189 -14.64 -15.62 27.11
CA VAL A 189 -13.71 -16.18 26.11
C VAL A 189 -12.38 -15.46 26.07
N SER A 190 -11.35 -16.19 25.68
CA SER A 190 -10.03 -15.61 25.41
C SER A 190 -9.41 -16.26 24.19
N GLY A 191 -8.58 -15.49 23.48
CA GLY A 191 -7.79 -15.96 22.35
C GLY A 191 -6.46 -15.24 22.26
N TYR A 192 -5.43 -15.97 21.88
CA TYR A 192 -4.10 -15.45 21.64
C TYR A 192 -3.47 -16.20 20.48
N GLY A 193 -2.92 -15.47 19.51
CA GLY A 193 -2.27 -16.09 18.37
C GLY A 193 -1.58 -15.11 17.46
N HIS A 194 -0.82 -15.67 16.53
CA HIS A 194 -0.20 -14.91 15.44
C HIS A 194 -1.10 -14.97 14.22
N MET A 195 -1.41 -13.79 13.69
CA MET A 195 -2.16 -13.58 12.47
C MET A 195 -1.17 -13.23 11.36
N GLY A 196 -1.34 -13.83 10.19
CA GLY A 196 -0.48 -13.54 9.05
C GLY A 196 -1.19 -13.88 7.75
N SER A 197 -1.32 -12.90 6.89
CA SER A 197 -2.09 -13.03 5.67
C SER A 197 -1.48 -12.27 4.50
N PHE A 198 -2.03 -12.50 3.32
CA PHE A 198 -1.74 -11.70 2.15
C PHE A 198 -2.10 -10.23 2.42
N ALA A 199 -1.24 -9.34 1.97
CA ALA A 199 -1.41 -7.90 2.10
C ALA A 199 -1.20 -7.20 0.77
N TRP A 200 -1.84 -6.04 0.62
CA TRP A 200 -1.61 -5.14 -0.49
C TRP A 200 -1.53 -3.70 0.00
N GLN A 201 -0.89 -2.86 -0.80
CA GLN A 201 -0.84 -1.42 -0.52
C GLN A 201 -0.89 -0.62 -1.82
N ALA A 202 -1.43 0.58 -1.72
CA ALA A 202 -1.38 1.59 -2.77
C ALA A 202 -1.05 2.94 -2.15
N GLY A 203 -0.38 3.81 -2.89
CA GLY A 203 0.01 5.08 -2.34
C GLY A 203 0.47 6.09 -3.38
N THR A 204 0.60 7.31 -2.90
CA THR A 204 1.09 8.45 -3.67
C THR A 204 1.80 9.43 -2.75
N GLY A 205 2.60 10.31 -3.32
CA GLY A 205 3.30 11.32 -2.54
C GLY A 205 4.14 12.25 -3.40
N THR A 206 4.85 13.11 -2.72
CA THR A 206 5.80 14.04 -3.32
C THR A 206 7.22 13.60 -3.01
N THR A 207 8.13 13.89 -3.93
CA THR A 207 9.54 13.58 -3.82
C THR A 207 10.34 14.86 -4.01
N TYR A 208 11.31 15.09 -3.14
CA TYR A 208 12.21 16.24 -3.22
C TYR A 208 13.67 15.79 -3.23
N GLN A 209 14.36 16.11 -4.30
CA GLN A 209 15.78 15.76 -4.48
C GLN A 209 16.68 16.75 -3.74
N LEU A 210 17.24 16.32 -2.61
CA LEU A 210 18.20 17.13 -1.82
C LEU A 210 19.56 17.21 -2.51
N THR A 211 20.05 16.07 -2.99
CA THR A 211 21.33 15.94 -3.68
C THR A 211 21.19 14.98 -4.86
N LYS A 212 22.23 14.86 -5.70
CA LYS A 212 22.24 13.86 -6.78
C LYS A 212 22.01 12.41 -6.31
N ARG A 213 22.24 12.12 -5.01
CA ARG A 213 22.11 10.78 -4.43
C ARG A 213 21.06 10.65 -3.33
N THR A 214 20.53 11.77 -2.83
CA THR A 214 19.60 11.75 -1.68
C THR A 214 18.30 12.42 -2.05
N THR A 215 17.21 11.73 -1.80
CA THR A 215 15.84 12.20 -2.03
C THR A 215 15.04 12.02 -0.75
N ILE A 216 14.19 12.99 -0.43
CA ILE A 216 13.18 12.87 0.63
C ILE A 216 11.83 12.68 -0.04
N ASP A 217 11.04 11.75 0.47
CA ASP A 217 9.67 11.52 0.03
C ASP A 217 8.71 11.76 1.20
N LEU A 218 7.61 12.46 0.92
CA LEU A 218 6.45 12.58 1.81
C LEU A 218 5.26 11.95 1.10
N GLY A 219 4.68 10.91 1.69
CA GLY A 219 3.65 10.15 1.03
C GLY A 219 2.50 9.71 1.92
N TYR A 220 1.39 9.43 1.27
CA TYR A 220 0.24 8.74 1.82
C TYR A 220 0.21 7.32 1.26
N ARG A 221 -0.06 6.33 2.12
CA ARG A 221 -0.29 4.94 1.73
C ARG A 221 -1.52 4.39 2.41
N PHE A 222 -2.26 3.60 1.67
CA PHE A 222 -3.29 2.72 2.17
C PHE A 222 -2.74 1.29 2.16
N PHE A 223 -2.85 0.61 3.29
CA PHE A 223 -2.41 -0.77 3.50
C PHE A 223 -3.58 -1.61 3.98
N ASP A 224 -3.73 -2.84 3.50
CA ASP A 224 -4.81 -3.74 3.87
C ASP A 224 -4.34 -5.19 3.86
N THR A 225 -4.85 -5.98 4.81
CA THR A 225 -4.62 -7.42 4.92
C THR A 225 -5.90 -8.19 4.65
N VAL A 226 -5.79 -9.35 4.04
CA VAL A 226 -6.94 -10.28 3.93
C VAL A 226 -7.31 -10.78 5.32
N SER A 227 -8.61 -11.02 5.54
CA SER A 227 -9.13 -11.53 6.81
C SER A 227 -8.47 -12.86 7.19
N ASP A 228 -8.13 -12.98 8.46
CA ASP A 228 -7.57 -14.18 9.07
C ASP A 228 -8.42 -14.55 10.32
N SER A 229 -8.26 -15.76 10.84
CA SER A 229 -9.08 -16.29 11.92
C SER A 229 -8.26 -16.78 13.11
N LEU A 230 -8.65 -16.38 14.32
CA LEU A 230 -8.05 -16.78 15.60
C LEU A 230 -9.01 -17.69 16.35
N PRO A 231 -8.62 -18.93 16.70
CA PRO A 231 -9.44 -19.80 17.56
C PRO A 231 -9.54 -19.22 18.98
N LEU A 232 -10.76 -19.23 19.52
CA LEU A 232 -11.06 -18.81 20.88
C LEU A 232 -11.33 -20.01 21.79
N THR A 233 -11.03 -19.83 23.07
CA THR A 233 -11.31 -20.80 24.12
C THR A 233 -12.22 -20.20 25.18
N ALA A 234 -13.15 -21.00 25.70
CA ALA A 234 -14.02 -20.58 26.79
C ALA A 234 -13.26 -20.57 28.13
N LEU A 235 -13.39 -19.45 28.86
CA LEU A 235 -12.76 -19.28 30.17
C LEU A 235 -13.38 -20.24 31.19
N GLY A 236 -12.53 -20.83 32.04
CA GLY A 236 -12.97 -21.74 33.09
C GLY A 236 -13.41 -23.14 32.64
N SER A 237 -13.35 -23.44 31.36
CA SER A 237 -13.83 -24.71 30.78
C SER A 237 -12.72 -25.76 30.51
N GLY A 238 -11.50 -25.50 30.95
CA GLY A 238 -10.37 -26.42 30.67
C GLY A 238 -9.93 -26.47 29.20
N GLY A 239 -10.22 -25.43 28.40
CA GLY A 239 -9.75 -25.31 27.02
C GLY A 239 -10.78 -25.74 25.96
N ILE A 240 -12.05 -25.75 26.28
CA ILE A 240 -13.13 -26.02 25.30
C ILE A 240 -13.12 -24.91 24.21
N PRO A 241 -13.11 -25.28 22.92
CA PRO A 241 -13.19 -24.33 21.82
C PRO A 241 -14.49 -23.50 21.90
N ALA A 242 -14.37 -22.17 21.71
CA ALA A 242 -15.49 -21.21 21.74
C ALA A 242 -15.73 -20.52 20.40
N GLY A 243 -15.21 -21.11 19.31
CA GLY A 243 -15.33 -20.56 17.95
C GLY A 243 -14.08 -19.84 17.49
N ASN A 244 -14.20 -19.11 16.40
CA ASN A 244 -13.09 -18.37 15.78
C ASN A 244 -13.42 -16.87 15.72
N TYR A 245 -12.43 -16.04 16.04
CA TYR A 245 -12.51 -14.60 15.85
C TYR A 245 -11.88 -14.24 14.51
N GLN A 246 -12.67 -13.73 13.58
CA GLN A 246 -12.19 -13.28 12.28
C GLN A 246 -11.88 -11.79 12.31
N SER A 247 -10.75 -11.40 11.77
CA SER A 247 -10.38 -9.99 11.65
C SER A 247 -9.51 -9.73 10.43
N ASN A 248 -9.58 -8.49 9.92
CA ASN A 248 -8.61 -7.92 9.00
C ASN A 248 -8.07 -6.62 9.57
N PHE A 249 -6.87 -6.27 9.16
CA PHE A 249 -6.23 -5.02 9.53
C PHE A 249 -6.02 -4.16 8.29
N TYR A 250 -6.46 -2.90 8.35
CA TYR A 250 -6.14 -1.92 7.33
C TYR A 250 -5.65 -0.61 7.97
N ALA A 251 -4.88 0.17 7.23
CA ALA A 251 -4.29 1.40 7.74
C ALA A 251 -4.17 2.47 6.66
N SER A 252 -4.42 3.71 7.09
CA SER A 252 -4.08 4.92 6.35
C SER A 252 -2.81 5.51 6.96
N GLU A 253 -1.76 5.71 6.16
CA GLU A 253 -0.43 6.02 6.67
C GLU A 253 0.13 7.29 6.02
N LEU A 254 0.70 8.17 6.84
CA LEU A 254 1.51 9.31 6.41
C LEU A 254 2.97 8.98 6.68
N LEU A 255 3.77 8.92 5.63
CA LEU A 255 5.13 8.43 5.67
C LEU A 255 6.12 9.50 5.20
N LEU A 256 7.17 9.66 5.97
CA LEU A 256 8.38 10.39 5.58
C LEU A 256 9.47 9.36 5.30
N SER A 257 10.13 9.47 4.15
CA SER A 257 11.21 8.56 3.82
C SER A 257 12.43 9.29 3.24
N VAL A 258 13.60 8.72 3.49
CA VAL A 258 14.87 9.18 2.95
C VAL A 258 15.44 8.06 2.10
N ARG A 259 15.66 8.36 0.82
CA ARG A 259 16.18 7.44 -0.19
C ARG A 259 17.60 7.83 -0.55
N ILE A 260 18.51 6.87 -0.54
CA ILE A 260 19.92 7.05 -0.87
C ILE A 260 20.26 6.14 -2.05
N TYR A 261 20.63 6.74 -3.17
CA TYR A 261 21.07 6.04 -4.37
C TYR A 261 22.54 5.67 -4.29
N GLU A 262 22.88 4.47 -4.76
CA GLU A 262 24.24 3.92 -4.83
C GLU A 262 25.02 4.08 -3.51
N PRO A 263 24.50 3.58 -2.38
CA PRO A 263 25.08 3.83 -1.06
C PRO A 263 26.51 3.29 -0.91
N PHE A 264 26.90 2.31 -1.74
CA PHE A 264 28.19 1.63 -1.65
C PHE A 264 29.19 2.10 -2.73
N ARG A 265 28.81 3.03 -3.61
CA ARG A 265 29.74 3.56 -4.62
C ARG A 265 30.70 4.54 -3.94
N SER A 266 31.96 4.11 -3.73
CA SER A 266 33.02 4.97 -3.21
C SER A 266 33.27 6.12 -4.21
N ARG A 267 33.45 7.35 -3.70
CA ARG A 267 33.97 8.45 -4.52
C ARG A 267 35.38 8.08 -4.94
N SER A 268 35.56 7.75 -6.20
CA SER A 268 36.93 7.83 -6.80
C SER A 268 37.39 9.29 -6.65
N VAL A 269 38.27 9.54 -5.71
CA VAL A 269 38.96 10.81 -5.62
C VAL A 269 39.89 10.85 -6.84
N ARG A 270 39.56 11.66 -7.84
CA ARG A 270 40.47 12.08 -8.89
C ARG A 270 41.18 13.35 -8.44
#